data_ade7ebbc89a5199b5bdb4c70f577bfd4
#
_entry.id   ade7ebbc89a5199b5bdb4c70f577bfd4
#
_cell.length_a   1.000
_cell.length_b   1.000
_cell.length_c   1.000
_cell.angle_alpha   90.00
_cell.angle_beta   90.00
_cell.angle_gamma   90.00
#
_symmetry.space_group_name_H-M   'P 1'
#
loop_
_entity.id
_entity.type
_entity.pdbx_description
1 polymer ?
#
loop_
_entity_poly.entity_id
_entity_poly.type
_entity_poly.pdbx_seq_one_letter_code
_entity_poly.pdbx_strand_id
1 'polypeptide(L)' 'MEFKDYVNSLPNEREKTILNLTKVCRVSNSTVYRWLRGDFTPDSLKRKVIADYLQKPEKELFPNV' A
#
# COMPACT_ATOMS: atom_id res chain seq x y z
N MET A 1 5.20 3.36 10.81
CA MET A 1 3.74 3.29 10.58
C MET A 1 3.47 2.26 9.49
N GLU A 2 2.55 1.33 9.75
CA GLU A 2 2.26 0.30 8.76
C GLU A 2 1.57 0.88 7.53
N PHE A 3 1.68 0.14 6.44
CA PHE A 3 1.13 0.56 5.14
C PHE A 3 -0.34 1.00 5.23
N LYS A 4 -1.18 0.14 5.82
CA LYS A 4 -2.62 0.44 5.90
C LYS A 4 -2.88 1.69 6.74
N ASP A 5 -2.14 1.87 7.82
CA ASP A 5 -2.32 3.04 8.68
C ASP A 5 -1.84 4.31 7.98
N TYR A 6 -0.72 4.20 7.28
CA TYR A 6 -0.17 5.35 6.57
C TYR A 6 -1.13 5.86 5.50
N VAL A 7 -1.62 4.96 4.63
CA VAL A 7 -2.51 5.37 3.55
C VAL A 7 -3.85 5.85 4.08
N ASN A 8 -4.40 5.14 5.07
CA ASN A 8 -5.70 5.52 5.62
C ASN A 8 -5.66 6.84 6.40
N SER A 9 -4.47 7.27 6.83
CA SER A 9 -4.34 8.53 7.56
C SER A 9 -4.14 9.75 6.65
N LEU A 10 -3.97 9.55 5.34
CA LEU A 10 -3.78 10.67 4.42
C LEU A 10 -5.09 11.46 4.30
N PRO A 11 -5.09 12.77 4.63
CA PRO A 11 -6.34 13.50 4.71
C PRO A 11 -7.02 13.75 3.36
N ASN A 12 -6.28 14.22 2.35
CA ASN A 12 -6.87 14.58 1.07
C ASN A 12 -6.31 13.80 -0.12
N GLU A 13 -5.33 12.94 0.14
CA GLU A 13 -4.63 12.24 -0.94
C GLU A 13 -4.86 10.73 -0.92
N ARG A 14 -5.72 10.27 -0.03
CA ARG A 14 -5.96 8.83 0.10
C ARG A 14 -6.46 8.21 -1.21
N GLU A 15 -7.48 8.81 -1.81
CA GLU A 15 -8.03 8.29 -3.06
C GLU A 15 -7.02 8.35 -4.20
N LYS A 16 -6.28 9.44 -4.30
CA LYS A 16 -5.25 9.58 -5.32
C LYS A 16 -4.14 8.54 -5.13
N THR A 17 -3.73 8.33 -3.88
CA THR A 17 -2.71 7.33 -3.58
C THR A 17 -3.20 5.92 -3.93
N ILE A 18 -4.44 5.59 -3.62
CA ILE A 18 -5.01 4.29 -3.98
C ILE A 18 -5.00 4.11 -5.49
N LEU A 19 -5.42 5.13 -6.24
CA LEU A 19 -5.41 5.06 -7.69
C LEU A 19 -3.99 4.85 -8.24
N ASN A 20 -3.02 5.57 -7.68
CA ASN A 20 -1.62 5.42 -8.12
C ASN A 20 -1.07 4.03 -7.78
N LEU A 21 -1.45 3.49 -6.62
CA LEU A 21 -1.02 2.14 -6.25
C LEU A 21 -1.57 1.08 -7.21
N THR A 22 -2.80 1.26 -7.70
CA THR A 22 -3.35 0.33 -8.69
C THR A 22 -2.51 0.34 -9.95
N LYS A 23 -2.03 1.51 -10.35
CA LYS A 23 -1.21 1.64 -11.56
C LYS A 23 0.18 1.06 -11.39
N VAL A 24 0.87 1.41 -10.31
CA VAL A 24 2.26 0.96 -10.12
C VAL A 24 2.34 -0.52 -9.78
N CYS A 25 1.35 -1.06 -9.08
CA CYS A 25 1.30 -2.48 -8.73
C CYS A 25 0.56 -3.32 -9.76
N ARG A 26 -0.12 -2.69 -10.72
CA ARG A 26 -0.91 -3.36 -11.75
C ARG A 26 -1.97 -4.28 -11.18
N VAL A 27 -2.73 -3.74 -10.23
CA VAL A 27 -3.81 -4.48 -9.57
C VAL A 27 -5.09 -3.65 -9.62
N SER A 28 -6.21 -4.27 -9.29
CA SER A 28 -7.49 -3.57 -9.23
C SER A 28 -7.61 -2.76 -7.95
N ASN A 29 -8.55 -1.80 -7.95
CA ASN A 29 -8.89 -1.05 -6.74
C ASN A 29 -9.29 -1.99 -5.60
N SER A 30 -10.07 -3.03 -5.93
CA SER A 30 -10.51 -4.00 -4.92
C SER A 30 -9.34 -4.63 -4.20
N THR A 31 -8.28 -4.96 -4.92
CA THR A 31 -7.09 -5.55 -4.34
C THR A 31 -6.42 -4.59 -3.35
N VAL A 32 -6.28 -3.32 -3.76
CA VAL A 32 -5.68 -2.32 -2.86
C VAL A 32 -6.53 -2.13 -1.61
N TYR A 33 -7.85 -2.07 -1.76
CA TYR A 33 -8.74 -1.93 -0.60
C TYR A 33 -8.63 -3.13 0.35
N ARG A 34 -8.45 -4.34 -0.18
CA ARG A 34 -8.25 -5.52 0.66
C ARG A 34 -6.95 -5.41 1.46
N TRP A 35 -5.90 -4.89 0.84
CA TRP A 35 -4.65 -4.64 1.56
C TRP A 35 -4.86 -3.63 2.68
N LEU A 36 -5.62 -2.56 2.41
CA LEU A 36 -5.86 -1.50 3.38
C LEU A 36 -6.74 -1.94 4.55
N ARG A 37 -7.59 -2.93 4.33
CA ARG A 37 -8.41 -3.51 5.39
C ARG A 37 -7.66 -4.57 6.19
N GLY A 38 -6.51 -5.01 5.70
CA GLY A 38 -5.76 -6.05 6.36
C GLY A 38 -6.19 -7.46 6.02
N ASP A 39 -7.08 -7.62 5.03
CA ASP A 39 -7.54 -8.94 4.59
C ASP A 39 -6.44 -9.73 3.91
N PHE A 40 -5.57 -9.06 3.17
CA PHE A 40 -4.47 -9.68 2.45
C PHE A 40 -3.24 -8.79 2.55
N THR A 41 -2.07 -9.43 2.46
CA THR A 41 -0.79 -8.73 2.40
C THR A 41 -0.25 -8.84 0.98
N PRO A 42 0.28 -7.75 0.40
CA PRO A 42 0.90 -7.84 -0.94
C PRO A 42 2.07 -8.81 -0.93
N ASP A 43 2.34 -9.45 -2.06
CA ASP A 43 3.49 -10.33 -2.16
C ASP A 43 4.80 -9.51 -2.14
N SER A 44 5.95 -10.21 -2.07
CA SER A 44 7.24 -9.54 -1.88
C SER A 44 7.55 -8.54 -2.97
N LEU A 45 7.22 -8.85 -4.23
CA LEU A 45 7.49 -7.94 -5.34
C LEU A 45 6.66 -6.66 -5.21
N LYS A 46 5.38 -6.81 -4.92
CA LYS A 46 4.49 -5.66 -4.77
C LYS A 46 4.84 -4.83 -3.54
N ARG A 47 5.29 -5.48 -2.46
CA ARG A 47 5.75 -4.74 -1.27
C ARG A 47 6.91 -3.84 -1.60
N LYS A 48 7.85 -4.31 -2.44
CA LYS A 48 8.98 -3.48 -2.86
C LYS A 48 8.54 -2.31 -3.70
N VAL A 49 7.60 -2.54 -4.62
CA VAL A 49 7.05 -1.46 -5.45
C VAL A 49 6.36 -0.42 -4.58
N ILE A 50 5.58 -0.86 -3.60
CA ILE A 50 4.89 0.04 -2.70
C ILE A 50 5.89 0.86 -1.88
N ALA A 51 6.91 0.21 -1.33
CA ALA A 51 7.94 0.89 -0.54
C ALA A 51 8.65 1.94 -1.37
N ASP A 52 9.00 1.62 -2.61
CA ASP A 52 9.64 2.59 -3.50
C ASP A 52 8.72 3.75 -3.79
N TYR A 53 7.46 3.47 -4.07
CA TYR A 53 6.50 4.53 -4.39
C TYR A 53 6.29 5.48 -3.22
N LEU A 54 6.15 4.93 -2.02
CA LEU A 54 5.94 5.75 -0.82
C LEU A 54 7.24 6.30 -0.23
N GLN A 55 8.38 5.84 -0.74
CA GLN A 55 9.70 6.24 -0.27
C GLN A 55 9.88 5.97 1.22
N LYS A 56 9.48 4.78 1.63
CA LYS A 56 9.60 4.32 3.01
C LYS A 56 10.17 2.90 3.04
N PRO A 57 10.87 2.53 4.12
CA PRO A 57 11.41 1.17 4.22
C PRO A 57 10.29 0.13 4.23
N GLU A 58 10.49 -0.98 3.53
CA GLU A 58 9.51 -2.06 3.49
C GLU A 58 9.19 -2.58 4.90
N LYS A 59 10.20 -2.68 5.75
CA LYS A 59 10.01 -3.18 7.12
C LYS A 59 9.11 -2.27 7.95
N GLU A 60 9.13 -0.96 7.67
CA GLU A 60 8.25 -0.04 8.37
C GLU A 60 6.80 -0.22 7.91
N LEU A 61 6.61 -0.45 6.61
CA LEU A 61 5.26 -0.60 6.07
C LEU A 61 4.67 -1.98 6.34
N PHE A 62 5.51 -3.00 6.34
CA PHE A 62 5.07 -4.40 6.50
C PHE A 62 5.93 -5.11 7.53
N PRO A 63 5.81 -4.74 8.81
CA PRO A 63 6.70 -5.31 9.84
C PRO A 63 6.45 -6.78 10.15
N ASN A 64 5.31 -7.32 9.75
CA ASN A 64 4.93 -8.70 10.05
C ASN A 64 5.20 -9.69 8.93
N VAL A 65 5.95 -9.32 7.94
CA VAL A 65 6.30 -10.23 6.82
C VAL A 65 7.78 -10.44 6.69
#